data_1878cfa8752c11c4f3651e1462c1e34a
#
_entry.id   1878cfa8752c11c4f3651e1462c1e34a
#
_cell.length_a   1.000
_cell.length_b   1.000
_cell.length_c   1.000
_cell.angle_alpha   90.00
_cell.angle_beta   90.00
_cell.angle_gamma   90.00
#
_symmetry.space_group_name_H-M   'P 1'
#
loop_
_entity.id
_entity.type
_entity.pdbx_description
1 polymer ?
#
loop_
_entity_poly.entity_id
_entity_poly.type
_entity_poly.pdbx_seq_one_letter_code
_entity_poly.pdbx_strand_id
1 'polypeptide(L)'
;MVVSQLIFVLLHCLLAIQTQGEELSENELPEWTRSPAEPHLFVVETQEFSTHFDVTNGLLPAVRAGVKQWAQKTHGTGCDEVIDSIPLEDLSELIYQKQEHVHESRRNYDAETAKRLEAEYDIYFRGYVRVNLNESFRDQFQKRINKHRLKNRLCTTLVAAFLGFGLAGLGWCYLFANRVSRGFYISRLRWIAGTILVALVVACYYVSRVIF
;
A
#
# COMPACT_ATOMS: atom_id res chain seq x y z
N MET A 1 -5.70 0.07 43.61
CA MET A 1 -5.60 1.52 43.28
C MET A 1 -4.17 1.99 43.01
N VAL A 2 -3.12 1.50 43.68
CA VAL A 2 -1.73 1.96 43.51
C VAL A 2 -1.14 1.61 42.13
N VAL A 3 -1.45 0.42 41.58
CA VAL A 3 -0.90 -0.05 40.30
C VAL A 3 -1.43 0.78 39.10
N SER A 4 -2.68 1.24 39.16
CA SER A 4 -3.27 2.05 38.10
C SER A 4 -2.65 3.46 38.02
N GLN A 5 -2.27 4.03 39.17
CA GLN A 5 -1.57 5.32 39.21
C GLN A 5 -0.13 5.23 38.68
N LEU A 6 0.56 4.11 38.93
CA LEU A 6 1.92 3.89 38.43
C LEU A 6 1.96 3.75 36.91
N ILE A 7 0.99 3.05 36.32
CA ILE A 7 0.86 2.92 34.87
C ILE A 7 0.56 4.30 34.21
N PHE A 8 -0.27 5.11 34.85
CA PHE A 8 -0.62 6.43 34.31
C PHE A 8 0.58 7.40 34.35
N VAL A 9 1.40 7.35 35.40
CA VAL A 9 2.63 8.13 35.50
C VAL A 9 3.68 7.66 34.49
N LEU A 10 3.85 6.34 34.31
CA LEU A 10 4.75 5.78 33.29
C LEU A 10 4.32 6.14 31.86
N LEU A 11 3.02 6.12 31.58
CA LEU A 11 2.50 6.53 30.27
C LEU A 11 2.72 8.04 30.00
N HIS A 12 2.55 8.88 31.03
CA HIS A 12 2.83 10.33 30.92
C HIS A 12 4.32 10.62 30.78
N CYS A 13 5.20 9.87 31.46
CA CYS A 13 6.64 10.01 31.26
C CYS A 13 7.08 9.54 29.87
N LEU A 14 6.50 8.46 29.33
CA LEU A 14 6.77 8.00 27.96
C LEU A 14 6.27 9.00 26.92
N LEU A 15 5.12 9.62 27.11
CA LEU A 15 4.60 10.68 26.23
C LEU A 15 5.43 11.97 26.32
N ALA A 16 5.95 12.32 27.51
CA ALA A 16 6.79 13.50 27.69
C ALA A 16 8.20 13.33 27.07
N ILE A 17 8.72 12.11 26.96
CA ILE A 17 10.00 11.84 26.30
C ILE A 17 9.89 11.97 24.76
N GLN A 18 8.68 11.83 24.19
CA GLN A 18 8.46 12.00 22.74
C GLN A 18 8.33 13.47 22.29
N THR A 19 8.25 14.44 23.21
CA THR A 19 7.95 15.84 22.87
C THR A 19 9.10 16.84 23.08
N GLN A 20 10.30 16.39 23.42
CA GLN A 20 11.48 17.27 23.53
C GLN A 20 12.49 17.09 22.37
N GLY A 21 11.99 17.09 21.14
CA GLY A 21 12.78 17.52 20.01
C GLY A 21 12.42 18.99 19.75
N GLU A 22 13.14 19.95 20.30
CA GLU A 22 13.06 21.34 19.83
C GLU A 22 13.40 21.32 18.33
N GLU A 23 12.37 21.40 17.48
CA GLU A 23 12.51 21.75 16.08
C GLU A 23 13.04 23.17 16.01
N LEU A 24 14.37 23.30 15.94
CA LEU A 24 15.00 24.55 15.58
C LEU A 24 14.60 24.90 14.15
N SER A 25 13.78 25.95 14.05
CA SER A 25 13.49 26.70 12.83
C SER A 25 12.42 26.13 11.86
N GLU A 26 11.18 26.07 12.30
CA GLU A 26 10.01 26.12 11.41
C GLU A 26 10.00 27.33 10.45
N ASN A 27 10.85 28.33 10.71
CA ASN A 27 10.92 29.58 9.95
C ASN A 27 11.70 29.47 8.62
N GLU A 28 12.46 28.42 8.40
CA GLU A 28 13.29 28.27 7.19
C GLU A 28 12.62 27.45 6.08
N LEU A 29 11.47 26.84 6.37
CA LEU A 29 10.75 26.08 5.33
C LEU A 29 10.07 27.04 4.34
N PRO A 30 10.17 26.76 3.02
CA PRO A 30 9.47 27.54 2.01
C PRO A 30 7.97 27.65 2.28
N GLU A 31 7.36 28.78 1.99
CA GLU A 31 5.93 29.00 2.23
C GLU A 31 5.02 27.97 1.57
N TRP A 32 5.43 27.43 0.41
CA TRP A 32 4.65 26.41 -0.30
C TRP A 32 4.55 25.08 0.47
N THR A 33 5.45 24.79 1.41
CA THR A 33 5.37 23.56 2.25
C THR A 33 4.22 23.65 3.25
N ARG A 34 3.81 24.88 3.61
CA ARG A 34 2.71 25.15 4.54
C ARG A 34 1.38 25.41 3.84
N SER A 35 1.37 25.45 2.51
CA SER A 35 0.16 25.71 1.74
C SER A 35 -0.86 24.60 1.98
N PRO A 36 -2.16 24.94 2.15
CA PRO A 36 -3.20 23.94 2.30
C PRO A 36 -3.21 23.00 1.10
N ALA A 37 -3.33 21.71 1.38
CA ALA A 37 -3.40 20.71 0.33
C ALA A 37 -4.68 20.87 -0.48
N GLU A 38 -4.55 21.13 -1.76
CA GLU A 38 -5.64 21.05 -2.70
C GLU A 38 -5.85 19.57 -3.13
N PRO A 39 -7.03 19.20 -3.65
CA PRO A 39 -7.28 17.79 -4.01
C PRO A 39 -6.30 17.18 -5.02
N HIS A 40 -5.60 18.01 -5.78
CA HIS A 40 -4.66 17.61 -6.82
C HIS A 40 -3.25 18.20 -6.66
N LEU A 41 -3.04 19.02 -5.63
CA LEU A 41 -1.77 19.68 -5.34
C LEU A 41 -1.48 19.50 -3.85
N PHE A 42 -0.45 18.75 -3.51
CA PHE A 42 -0.09 18.45 -2.13
C PHE A 42 1.41 18.35 -1.95
N VAL A 43 1.84 18.51 -0.72
CA VAL A 43 3.25 18.39 -0.31
C VAL A 43 3.47 16.97 0.22
N VAL A 44 4.56 16.37 -0.21
CA VAL A 44 5.04 15.08 0.29
C VAL A 44 6.34 15.33 1.04
N GLU A 45 6.45 14.74 2.20
CA GLU A 45 7.62 14.77 3.06
C GLU A 45 8.30 13.40 3.02
N THR A 46 9.65 13.38 2.99
CA THR A 46 10.43 12.15 3.11
C THR A 46 10.59 11.77 4.59
N GLN A 47 11.07 10.56 4.82
CA GLN A 47 11.62 10.18 6.12
C GLN A 47 12.88 11.00 6.42
N GLU A 48 13.31 10.96 7.69
CA GLU A 48 14.59 11.54 8.12
C GLU A 48 15.75 10.69 7.60
N PHE A 49 16.75 11.35 7.07
CA PHE A 49 17.96 10.71 6.56
C PHE A 49 19.20 11.38 7.17
N SER A 50 20.29 10.62 7.29
CA SER A 50 21.55 11.13 7.80
C SER A 50 22.39 11.90 6.75
N THR A 51 22.03 11.79 5.48
CA THR A 51 22.76 12.46 4.40
C THR A 51 21.80 13.12 3.41
N HIS A 52 22.25 14.22 2.81
CA HIS A 52 21.51 14.90 1.73
C HIS A 52 21.30 14.00 0.50
N PHE A 53 22.27 13.14 0.22
CA PHE A 53 22.19 12.19 -0.91
C PHE A 53 21.06 11.18 -0.72
N ASP A 54 20.89 10.64 0.49
CA ASP A 54 19.82 9.69 0.79
C ASP A 54 18.43 10.34 0.70
N VAL A 55 18.32 11.63 1.10
CA VAL A 55 17.08 12.40 0.92
C VAL A 55 16.73 12.48 -0.56
N THR A 56 17.69 12.86 -1.40
CA THR A 56 17.46 13.01 -2.85
C THR A 56 16.98 11.69 -3.47
N ASN A 57 17.59 10.57 -3.08
CA ASN A 57 17.15 9.24 -3.51
C ASN A 57 15.79 8.84 -2.93
N GLY A 58 15.45 9.36 -1.76
CA GLY A 58 14.17 9.10 -1.07
C GLY A 58 12.99 9.90 -1.61
N LEU A 59 13.21 10.99 -2.38
CA LEU A 59 12.14 11.86 -2.87
C LEU A 59 11.14 11.14 -3.77
N LEU A 60 11.59 10.43 -4.80
CA LEU A 60 10.69 9.71 -5.72
C LEU A 60 9.89 8.58 -5.05
N PRO A 61 10.48 7.75 -4.18
CA PRO A 61 9.70 6.83 -3.34
C PRO A 61 8.66 7.52 -2.47
N ALA A 62 8.99 8.69 -1.88
CA ALA A 62 8.03 9.47 -1.09
C ALA A 62 6.88 10.02 -1.96
N VAL A 63 7.17 10.53 -3.16
CA VAL A 63 6.15 10.93 -4.13
C VAL A 63 5.23 9.77 -4.47
N ARG A 64 5.78 8.57 -4.72
CA ARG A 64 4.98 7.36 -4.96
C ARG A 64 4.06 7.05 -3.79
N ALA A 65 4.57 7.13 -2.56
CA ALA A 65 3.75 6.93 -1.35
C ALA A 65 2.63 7.97 -1.22
N GLY A 66 2.91 9.24 -1.50
CA GLY A 66 1.92 10.32 -1.51
C GLY A 66 0.82 10.09 -2.56
N VAL A 67 1.21 9.69 -3.78
CA VAL A 67 0.25 9.34 -4.85
C VAL A 67 -0.60 8.12 -4.46
N LYS A 68 -0.02 7.12 -3.76
CA LYS A 68 -0.78 5.99 -3.21
C LYS A 68 -1.84 6.44 -2.21
N GLN A 69 -1.48 7.29 -1.25
CA GLN A 69 -2.43 7.81 -0.27
C GLN A 69 -3.56 8.61 -0.95
N TRP A 70 -3.22 9.45 -1.93
CA TRP A 70 -4.22 10.18 -2.71
C TRP A 70 -5.16 9.22 -3.45
N ALA A 71 -4.61 8.21 -4.13
CA ALA A 71 -5.40 7.25 -4.90
C ALA A 71 -6.30 6.40 -3.99
N GLN A 72 -5.82 5.95 -2.85
CA GLN A 72 -6.63 5.21 -1.87
C GLN A 72 -7.78 6.07 -1.34
N LYS A 73 -7.52 7.35 -1.06
CA LYS A 73 -8.55 8.31 -0.60
C LYS A 73 -9.61 8.60 -1.66
N THR A 74 -9.20 8.67 -2.94
CA THR A 74 -10.08 9.09 -4.05
C THR A 74 -10.80 7.91 -4.70
N HIS A 75 -10.12 6.78 -4.86
CA HIS A 75 -10.60 5.62 -5.62
C HIS A 75 -10.81 4.36 -4.77
N GLY A 76 -10.43 4.40 -3.48
CA GLY A 76 -10.53 3.26 -2.55
C GLY A 76 -9.38 2.27 -2.68
N THR A 77 -9.55 1.11 -2.06
CA THR A 77 -8.54 0.03 -2.04
C THR A 77 -8.35 -0.61 -3.41
N GLY A 78 -7.16 -1.19 -3.64
CA GLY A 78 -6.82 -1.89 -4.90
C GLY A 78 -6.17 -1.02 -5.97
N CYS A 79 -5.75 0.22 -5.61
CA CYS A 79 -5.00 1.10 -6.51
C CYS A 79 -3.48 0.90 -6.44
N ASP A 80 -3.00 0.19 -5.42
CA ASP A 80 -1.57 0.07 -5.10
C ASP A 80 -0.79 -0.59 -6.24
N GLU A 81 -1.30 -1.70 -6.79
CA GLU A 81 -0.67 -2.40 -7.90
C GLU A 81 -0.57 -1.54 -9.17
N VAL A 82 -1.60 -0.72 -9.43
CA VAL A 82 -1.61 0.21 -10.56
C VAL A 82 -0.51 1.25 -10.39
N ILE A 83 -0.33 1.79 -9.18
CA ILE A 83 0.69 2.80 -8.89
C ILE A 83 2.10 2.19 -8.91
N ASP A 84 2.26 0.98 -8.37
CA ASP A 84 3.55 0.27 -8.41
C ASP A 84 4.01 -0.05 -9.84
N SER A 85 3.06 -0.16 -10.77
CA SER A 85 3.34 -0.33 -12.20
C SER A 85 3.76 0.95 -12.92
N ILE A 86 3.65 2.15 -12.28
CA ILE A 86 4.06 3.42 -12.87
C ILE A 86 5.59 3.57 -12.74
N PRO A 87 6.31 3.82 -13.83
CA PRO A 87 7.74 4.12 -13.78
C PRO A 87 8.04 5.33 -12.88
N LEU A 88 9.22 5.34 -12.24
CA LEU A 88 9.63 6.47 -11.39
C LEU A 88 9.82 7.76 -12.19
N GLU A 89 10.23 7.62 -13.45
CA GLU A 89 10.38 8.74 -14.37
C GLU A 89 9.06 9.48 -14.59
N ASP A 90 7.95 8.74 -14.81
CA ASP A 90 6.62 9.33 -14.97
C ASP A 90 6.18 10.07 -13.70
N LEU A 91 6.60 9.59 -12.52
CA LEU A 91 6.31 10.24 -11.24
C LEU A 91 7.13 11.53 -11.04
N SER A 92 8.32 11.61 -11.62
CA SER A 92 9.14 12.82 -11.54
C SER A 92 8.50 14.00 -12.29
N GLU A 93 7.70 13.74 -13.32
CA GLU A 93 6.95 14.76 -14.05
C GLU A 93 5.82 15.40 -13.24
N LEU A 94 5.40 14.74 -12.14
CA LEU A 94 4.38 15.25 -11.23
C LEU A 94 4.91 16.32 -10.26
N ILE A 95 6.23 16.49 -10.17
CA ILE A 95 6.84 17.48 -9.29
C ILE A 95 6.56 18.86 -9.84
N TYR A 96 5.79 19.63 -9.09
CA TYR A 96 5.32 20.95 -9.52
C TYR A 96 6.49 21.93 -9.63
N GLN A 97 6.75 22.41 -10.86
CA GLN A 97 7.77 23.41 -11.16
C GLN A 97 9.16 23.09 -10.55
N LYS A 98 9.48 21.79 -10.36
CA LYS A 98 10.70 21.33 -9.67
C LYS A 98 10.83 21.91 -8.25
N GLN A 99 9.69 22.12 -7.55
CA GLN A 99 9.69 22.58 -6.17
C GLN A 99 10.10 21.42 -5.26
N GLU A 100 11.40 21.30 -5.08
CA GLU A 100 12.05 20.37 -4.16
C GLU A 100 12.82 21.19 -3.14
N HIS A 101 12.78 20.82 -1.88
CA HIS A 101 13.54 21.45 -0.83
C HIS A 101 14.06 20.38 0.13
N VAL A 102 15.34 20.47 0.46
CA VAL A 102 15.94 19.65 1.50
C VAL A 102 16.22 20.52 2.70
N HIS A 103 15.58 20.19 3.80
CA HIS A 103 15.70 20.90 5.07
C HIS A 103 16.67 20.14 5.98
N GLU A 104 17.67 20.85 6.50
CA GLU A 104 18.56 20.38 7.54
C GLU A 104 17.97 20.72 8.91
N SER A 105 17.81 19.72 9.74
CA SER A 105 17.34 19.90 11.12
C SER A 105 18.35 19.33 12.09
N ARG A 106 18.36 19.90 13.30
CA ARG A 106 19.24 19.47 14.40
C ARG A 106 18.38 18.97 15.54
N ARG A 107 18.67 17.76 15.99
CA ARG A 107 18.07 17.21 17.21
C ARG A 107 19.12 17.21 18.31
N ASN A 108 18.88 18.01 19.35
CA ASN A 108 19.75 18.05 20.52
C ASN A 108 19.60 16.75 21.31
N TYR A 109 20.73 16.19 21.70
CA TYR A 109 20.74 15.05 22.62
C TYR A 109 20.48 15.52 24.06
N ASP A 110 19.91 14.63 24.86
CA ASP A 110 19.90 14.82 26.30
C ASP A 110 21.33 14.76 26.85
N ALA A 111 21.56 15.33 28.05
CA ALA A 111 22.89 15.48 28.62
C ALA A 111 23.63 14.12 28.82
N GLU A 112 22.90 13.03 29.05
CA GLU A 112 23.48 11.69 29.22
C GLU A 112 23.89 11.08 27.89
N THR A 113 23.03 11.19 26.89
CA THR A 113 23.30 10.72 25.53
C THR A 113 24.40 11.52 24.86
N ALA A 114 24.39 12.85 25.02
CA ALA A 114 25.44 13.75 24.51
C ALA A 114 26.82 13.36 25.06
N LYS A 115 26.91 13.09 26.35
CA LYS A 115 28.15 12.67 27.01
C LYS A 115 28.62 11.29 26.52
N ARG A 116 27.70 10.35 26.27
CA ARG A 116 28.01 9.01 25.78
C ARG A 116 28.49 8.99 24.35
N LEU A 117 27.92 9.83 23.51
CA LEU A 117 28.21 9.90 22.07
C LEU A 117 29.31 10.93 21.73
N GLU A 118 29.77 11.72 22.72
CA GLU A 118 30.70 12.86 22.51
C GLU A 118 30.18 13.86 21.48
N ALA A 119 28.85 13.97 21.35
CA ALA A 119 28.18 14.86 20.41
C ALA A 119 27.00 15.53 21.10
N GLU A 120 26.81 16.83 20.86
CA GLU A 120 25.72 17.62 21.46
C GLU A 120 24.40 17.46 20.71
N TYR A 121 24.46 17.20 19.41
CA TYR A 121 23.29 17.10 18.54
C TYR A 121 23.53 16.10 17.40
N ASP A 122 22.43 15.69 16.80
CA ASP A 122 22.40 14.93 15.55
C ASP A 122 21.85 15.82 14.43
N ILE A 123 22.42 15.66 13.24
CA ILE A 123 21.97 16.35 12.03
C ILE A 123 21.20 15.35 11.20
N TYR A 124 19.98 15.71 10.83
CA TYR A 124 19.19 14.94 9.90
C TYR A 124 18.60 15.82 8.81
N PHE A 125 18.31 15.21 7.70
CA PHE A 125 17.79 15.87 6.53
C PHE A 125 16.41 15.35 6.19
N ARG A 126 15.47 16.25 5.86
CA ARG A 126 14.15 15.90 5.33
C ARG A 126 13.95 16.55 3.98
N GLY A 127 13.38 15.82 3.05
CA GLY A 127 13.00 16.34 1.75
C GLY A 127 11.52 16.67 1.67
N TYR A 128 11.21 17.79 1.08
CA TYR A 128 9.86 18.23 0.77
C TYR A 128 9.69 18.37 -0.73
N VAL A 129 8.61 17.83 -1.26
CA VAL A 129 8.30 17.91 -2.69
C VAL A 129 6.85 18.31 -2.87
N ARG A 130 6.61 19.30 -3.71
CA ARG A 130 5.26 19.67 -4.10
C ARG A 130 4.83 18.88 -5.34
N VAL A 131 3.80 18.06 -5.17
CA VAL A 131 3.26 17.17 -6.21
C VAL A 131 2.00 17.77 -6.81
N ASN A 132 1.94 17.84 -8.13
CA ASN A 132 0.76 18.26 -8.88
C ASN A 132 0.24 17.09 -9.74
N LEU A 133 -0.93 16.59 -9.39
CA LEU A 133 -1.64 15.59 -10.19
C LEU A 133 -2.40 16.29 -11.32
N ASN A 134 -1.68 16.61 -12.39
CA ASN A 134 -2.26 17.26 -13.56
C ASN A 134 -3.43 16.44 -14.15
N GLU A 135 -4.29 17.07 -14.94
CA GLU A 135 -5.47 16.45 -15.50
C GLU A 135 -5.13 15.24 -16.39
N SER A 136 -4.06 15.37 -17.17
CA SER A 136 -3.57 14.27 -18.03
C SER A 136 -3.21 13.02 -17.23
N PHE A 137 -2.49 13.18 -16.11
CA PHE A 137 -2.15 12.07 -15.23
C PHE A 137 -3.40 11.43 -14.60
N ARG A 138 -4.32 12.26 -14.10
CA ARG A 138 -5.57 11.78 -13.50
C ARG A 138 -6.40 10.97 -14.49
N ASP A 139 -6.52 11.41 -15.73
CA ASP A 139 -7.24 10.72 -16.79
C ASP A 139 -6.58 9.39 -17.18
N GLN A 140 -5.26 9.38 -17.32
CA GLN A 140 -4.50 8.15 -17.60
C GLN A 140 -4.61 7.17 -16.43
N PHE A 141 -4.49 7.66 -15.21
CA PHE A 141 -4.62 6.86 -14.00
C PHE A 141 -6.02 6.26 -13.89
N GLN A 142 -7.07 7.04 -14.12
CA GLN A 142 -8.45 6.55 -14.15
C GLN A 142 -8.67 5.45 -15.19
N LYS A 143 -8.10 5.59 -16.39
CA LYS A 143 -8.14 4.55 -17.43
C LYS A 143 -7.44 3.29 -17.00
N ARG A 144 -6.25 3.40 -16.37
CA ARG A 144 -5.48 2.24 -15.84
C ARG A 144 -6.26 1.52 -14.73
N ILE A 145 -6.84 2.24 -13.78
CA ILE A 145 -7.69 1.67 -12.72
C ILE A 145 -8.91 0.95 -13.30
N ASN A 146 -9.62 1.59 -14.22
CA ASN A 146 -10.81 0.99 -14.85
C ASN A 146 -10.45 -0.30 -15.58
N LYS A 147 -9.32 -0.31 -16.31
CA LYS A 147 -8.79 -1.52 -16.96
C LYS A 147 -8.45 -2.61 -15.96
N HIS A 148 -7.78 -2.27 -14.86
CA HIS A 148 -7.43 -3.23 -13.80
C HIS A 148 -8.69 -3.82 -13.14
N ARG A 149 -9.65 -2.97 -12.78
CA ARG A 149 -10.94 -3.40 -12.22
C ARG A 149 -11.75 -4.27 -13.17
N LEU A 150 -11.75 -3.95 -14.47
CA LEU A 150 -12.40 -4.76 -15.48
C LEU A 150 -11.75 -6.13 -15.59
N LYS A 151 -10.40 -6.18 -15.63
CA LYS A 151 -9.65 -7.45 -15.64
C LYS A 151 -10.02 -8.31 -14.43
N ASN A 152 -10.00 -7.74 -13.23
CA ASN A 152 -10.31 -8.47 -11.99
C ASN A 152 -11.75 -8.99 -11.99
N ARG A 153 -12.73 -8.18 -12.43
CA ARG A 153 -14.13 -8.62 -12.56
C ARG A 153 -14.29 -9.75 -13.57
N LEU A 154 -13.64 -9.65 -14.73
CA LEU A 154 -13.67 -10.70 -15.74
C LEU A 154 -13.07 -12.01 -15.22
N CYS A 155 -11.91 -11.95 -14.55
CA CYS A 155 -11.29 -13.12 -13.94
C CYS A 155 -12.19 -13.76 -12.90
N THR A 156 -12.76 -12.97 -11.98
CA THR A 156 -13.69 -13.48 -10.95
C THR A 156 -14.92 -14.14 -11.58
N THR A 157 -15.49 -13.52 -12.63
CA THR A 157 -16.65 -14.05 -13.32
C THR A 157 -16.31 -15.36 -14.05
N LEU A 158 -15.15 -15.44 -14.70
CA LEU A 158 -14.68 -16.65 -15.37
C LEU A 158 -14.47 -17.79 -14.37
N VAL A 159 -13.82 -17.53 -13.23
CA VAL A 159 -13.61 -18.55 -12.19
C VAL A 159 -14.95 -19.04 -11.66
N ALA A 160 -15.90 -18.15 -11.38
CA ALA A 160 -17.24 -18.51 -10.93
C ALA A 160 -18.01 -19.33 -11.97
N ALA A 161 -17.90 -18.95 -13.26
CA ALA A 161 -18.51 -19.71 -14.36
C ALA A 161 -17.90 -21.11 -14.49
N PHE A 162 -16.58 -21.25 -14.44
CA PHE A 162 -15.88 -22.53 -14.47
C PHE A 162 -16.31 -23.45 -13.32
N LEU A 163 -16.41 -22.91 -12.11
CA LEU A 163 -16.91 -23.65 -10.95
C LEU A 163 -18.37 -24.08 -11.16
N GLY A 164 -19.23 -23.17 -11.61
CA GLY A 164 -20.64 -23.47 -11.86
C GLY A 164 -20.84 -24.55 -12.92
N PHE A 165 -20.20 -24.42 -14.07
CA PHE A 165 -20.28 -25.41 -15.14
C PHE A 165 -19.61 -26.74 -14.76
N GLY A 166 -18.48 -26.70 -14.06
CA GLY A 166 -17.81 -27.88 -13.54
C GLY A 166 -18.68 -28.69 -12.58
N LEU A 167 -19.32 -28.01 -11.62
CA LEU A 167 -20.23 -28.65 -10.67
C LEU A 167 -21.49 -29.22 -11.37
N ALA A 168 -22.08 -28.45 -12.28
CA ALA A 168 -23.23 -28.92 -13.06
C ALA A 168 -22.89 -30.14 -13.92
N GLY A 169 -21.72 -30.10 -14.59
CA GLY A 169 -21.21 -31.22 -15.38
C GLY A 169 -20.95 -32.50 -14.56
N LEU A 170 -20.31 -32.33 -13.39
CA LEU A 170 -20.10 -33.45 -12.46
C LEU A 170 -21.42 -34.03 -11.95
N GLY A 171 -22.38 -33.19 -11.60
CA GLY A 171 -23.70 -33.60 -11.18
C GLY A 171 -24.41 -34.38 -12.28
N TRP A 172 -24.38 -33.88 -13.51
CA TRP A 172 -24.96 -34.55 -14.67
C TRP A 172 -24.28 -35.89 -14.96
N CYS A 173 -22.96 -35.94 -15.01
CA CYS A 173 -22.20 -37.19 -15.24
C CYS A 173 -22.47 -38.21 -14.12
N TYR A 174 -22.56 -37.76 -12.86
CA TYR A 174 -22.90 -38.65 -11.75
C TYR A 174 -24.30 -39.23 -11.88
N LEU A 175 -25.30 -38.43 -12.21
CA LEU A 175 -26.68 -38.90 -12.41
C LEU A 175 -26.79 -39.84 -13.59
N PHE A 176 -26.11 -39.53 -14.71
CA PHE A 176 -26.10 -40.38 -15.89
C PHE A 176 -25.43 -41.73 -15.60
N ALA A 177 -24.23 -41.72 -15.00
CA ALA A 177 -23.53 -42.96 -14.66
C ALA A 177 -24.31 -43.81 -13.64
N ASN A 178 -24.96 -43.18 -12.66
CA ASN A 178 -25.80 -43.87 -11.69
C ASN A 178 -27.02 -44.55 -12.38
N ARG A 179 -27.61 -43.86 -13.37
CA ARG A 179 -28.76 -44.38 -14.14
C ARG A 179 -28.36 -45.57 -15.03
N VAL A 180 -27.20 -45.50 -15.68
CA VAL A 180 -26.68 -46.55 -16.57
C VAL A 180 -26.22 -47.78 -15.78
N SER A 181 -25.55 -47.57 -14.64
CA SER A 181 -25.01 -48.66 -13.81
C SER A 181 -26.05 -49.31 -12.90
N ARG A 182 -27.30 -48.91 -12.96
CA ARG A 182 -28.38 -49.40 -12.07
C ARG A 182 -27.99 -49.48 -10.60
N GLY A 183 -27.09 -48.58 -10.18
CA GLY A 183 -26.65 -48.47 -8.78
C GLY A 183 -25.50 -49.43 -8.38
N PHE A 184 -24.98 -50.27 -9.26
CA PHE A 184 -23.97 -51.28 -8.91
C PHE A 184 -22.63 -50.68 -8.48
N TYR A 185 -22.29 -49.45 -8.92
CA TYR A 185 -21.01 -48.80 -8.67
C TYR A 185 -21.13 -47.50 -7.82
N ILE A 186 -22.20 -47.32 -7.07
CA ILE A 186 -22.47 -46.08 -6.33
C ILE A 186 -21.30 -45.67 -5.45
N SER A 187 -20.69 -46.60 -4.72
CA SER A 187 -19.57 -46.26 -3.82
C SER A 187 -18.34 -45.77 -4.57
N ARG A 188 -17.95 -46.45 -5.67
CA ARG A 188 -16.82 -46.05 -6.50
C ARG A 188 -17.06 -44.72 -7.21
N LEU A 189 -18.30 -44.51 -7.68
CA LEU A 189 -18.71 -43.26 -8.33
C LEU A 189 -18.63 -42.06 -7.39
N ARG A 190 -19.00 -42.24 -6.12
CA ARG A 190 -18.86 -41.21 -5.09
C ARG A 190 -17.41 -40.80 -4.86
N TRP A 191 -16.49 -41.78 -4.79
CA TRP A 191 -15.07 -41.50 -4.62
C TRP A 191 -14.49 -40.76 -5.83
N ILE A 192 -14.83 -41.18 -7.05
CA ILE A 192 -14.38 -40.53 -8.29
C ILE A 192 -14.93 -39.09 -8.36
N ALA A 193 -16.22 -38.89 -8.12
CA ALA A 193 -16.81 -37.55 -8.10
C ALA A 193 -16.18 -36.65 -7.05
N GLY A 194 -15.87 -37.17 -5.85
CA GLY A 194 -15.20 -36.46 -4.79
C GLY A 194 -13.77 -36.02 -5.17
N THR A 195 -12.98 -36.93 -5.78
CA THR A 195 -11.63 -36.61 -6.23
C THR A 195 -11.60 -35.55 -7.34
N ILE A 196 -12.53 -35.63 -8.30
CA ILE A 196 -12.65 -34.63 -9.37
C ILE A 196 -13.06 -33.30 -8.80
N LEU A 197 -13.96 -33.24 -7.83
CA LEU A 197 -14.40 -32.03 -7.18
C LEU A 197 -13.23 -31.33 -6.43
N VAL A 198 -12.44 -32.09 -5.67
CA VAL A 198 -11.24 -31.59 -5.00
C VAL A 198 -10.23 -31.05 -6.03
N ALA A 199 -9.97 -31.80 -7.11
CA ALA A 199 -9.06 -31.36 -8.16
C ALA A 199 -9.53 -30.05 -8.82
N LEU A 200 -10.84 -29.90 -9.05
CA LEU A 200 -11.44 -28.69 -9.62
C LEU A 200 -11.28 -27.48 -8.68
N VAL A 201 -11.52 -27.64 -7.38
CA VAL A 201 -11.31 -26.58 -6.37
C VAL A 201 -9.84 -26.20 -6.31
N VAL A 202 -8.92 -27.16 -6.29
CA VAL A 202 -7.47 -26.91 -6.29
C VAL A 202 -7.05 -26.18 -7.56
N ALA A 203 -7.53 -26.61 -8.73
CA ALA A 203 -7.23 -25.93 -10.00
C ALA A 203 -7.72 -24.48 -9.99
N CYS A 204 -8.95 -24.22 -9.54
CA CYS A 204 -9.48 -22.86 -9.39
C CYS A 204 -8.66 -22.00 -8.42
N TYR A 205 -8.19 -22.59 -7.31
CA TYR A 205 -7.31 -21.89 -6.36
C TYR A 205 -5.98 -21.50 -7.01
N TYR A 206 -5.34 -22.42 -7.74
CA TYR A 206 -4.09 -22.11 -8.45
C TYR A 206 -4.29 -21.06 -9.55
N VAL A 207 -5.34 -21.18 -10.34
CA VAL A 207 -5.69 -20.19 -11.38
C VAL A 207 -5.91 -18.81 -10.76
N SER A 208 -6.65 -18.73 -9.66
CA SER A 208 -6.85 -17.46 -8.96
C SER A 208 -5.53 -16.85 -8.46
N ARG A 209 -4.61 -17.67 -7.93
CA ARG A 209 -3.30 -17.21 -7.43
C ARG A 209 -2.34 -16.75 -8.53
N VAL A 210 -2.45 -17.31 -9.74
CA VAL A 210 -1.60 -16.88 -10.89
C VAL A 210 -2.14 -15.61 -11.56
N ILE A 211 -3.44 -15.37 -11.46
CA ILE A 211 -4.10 -14.23 -12.12
C ILE A 211 -4.17 -13.00 -11.18
N PHE A 212 -4.21 -13.23 -9.87
CA PHE A 212 -4.20 -12.20 -8.82
C PHE A 212 -2.85 -12.12 -8.11
#